data_522a35bc26efe094c2e2213dead8fecc
#
_entry.id   522a35bc26efe094c2e2213dead8fecc
#
_cell.length_a   1.000
_cell.length_b   1.000
_cell.length_c   1.000
_cell.angle_alpha   90.00
_cell.angle_beta   90.00
_cell.angle_gamma   90.00
#
_symmetry.space_group_name_H-M   'P 1'
#
loop_
_entity.id
_entity.type
_entity.pdbx_description
1 polymer ?
#
loop_
_entity_poly.entity_id
_entity_poly.type
_entity_poly.pdbx_seq_one_letter_code
_entity_poly.pdbx_strand_id
1 'polypeptide(L)'
;MPNGVFSNLNSKGIEVGIKLVNSHHVKAVGFTGSLKGGRAIYDLASKRIHPIPVFAEMGSVNPVLIFPKKLKKEYAELAKQYAKSITVGSGQFCTNPGIIISFESDDFDLFIKRLVEEIEQISPSCMLHPNIYNAYNLGLEKIKQNSNVSELTREINITDKNYPKHVISHVSAEKF
;
A
#
# COMPACT_ATOMS: atom_id res chain seq x y z
N MET A 1 -13.89 33.99 5.72
CA MET A 1 -14.64 33.03 4.90
C MET A 1 -16.07 33.00 5.44
N PRO A 2 -17.11 33.04 4.59
CA PRO A 2 -18.48 32.97 5.08
C PRO A 2 -18.75 31.67 5.84
N ASN A 3 -19.71 31.70 6.78
CA ASN A 3 -20.11 30.51 7.51
C ASN A 3 -20.69 29.46 6.55
N GLY A 4 -20.34 28.18 6.77
CA GLY A 4 -20.85 27.09 5.96
C GLY A 4 -20.08 26.78 4.67
N VAL A 5 -19.04 27.57 4.32
CA VAL A 5 -18.18 27.25 3.16
C VAL A 5 -17.33 26.01 3.38
N PHE A 6 -16.94 25.76 4.63
CA PHE A 6 -16.21 24.56 5.05
C PHE A 6 -16.81 24.02 6.35
N SER A 7 -17.00 22.69 6.39
CA SER A 7 -17.45 21.98 7.60
C SER A 7 -16.63 20.71 7.76
N ASN A 8 -16.11 20.47 8.96
CA ASN A 8 -15.41 19.24 9.32
C ASN A 8 -16.29 18.38 10.21
N LEU A 9 -16.57 17.16 9.77
CA LEU A 9 -17.39 16.18 10.50
C LEU A 9 -16.53 14.99 10.89
N ASN A 10 -16.32 14.78 12.18
CA ASN A 10 -15.55 13.67 12.71
C ASN A 10 -16.47 12.49 13.10
N SER A 11 -16.08 11.29 12.71
CA SER A 11 -16.78 10.05 13.07
C SER A 11 -15.80 8.90 13.21
N LYS A 12 -16.08 7.98 14.12
CA LYS A 12 -15.32 6.72 14.24
C LYS A 12 -15.76 5.66 13.22
N GLY A 13 -16.99 5.77 12.71
CA GLY A 13 -17.59 4.81 11.79
C GLY A 13 -17.81 5.41 10.40
N ILE A 14 -18.46 4.61 9.55
CA ILE A 14 -18.75 4.96 8.16
C ILE A 14 -20.11 5.66 7.99
N GLU A 15 -20.93 5.74 9.05
CA GLU A 15 -22.33 6.18 9.01
C GLU A 15 -22.45 7.63 8.54
N VAL A 16 -21.54 8.50 9.00
CA VAL A 16 -21.52 9.92 8.57
C VAL A 16 -21.22 10.01 7.08
N GLY A 17 -20.25 9.25 6.58
CA GLY A 17 -19.91 9.19 5.15
C GLY A 17 -21.10 8.71 4.31
N ILE A 18 -21.78 7.65 4.74
CA ILE A 18 -23.00 7.12 4.07
C ILE A 18 -24.10 8.17 4.04
N LYS A 19 -24.37 8.84 5.16
CA LYS A 19 -25.38 9.90 5.24
C LYS A 19 -25.05 11.08 4.32
N LEU A 20 -23.79 11.49 4.27
CA LEU A 20 -23.33 12.56 3.36
C LEU A 20 -23.54 12.16 1.91
N VAL A 21 -23.07 10.98 1.50
CA VAL A 21 -23.23 10.51 0.11
C VAL A 21 -24.71 10.44 -0.29
N ASN A 22 -25.59 10.01 0.59
CA ASN A 22 -27.03 9.91 0.33
C ASN A 22 -27.79 11.25 0.43
N SER A 23 -27.17 12.30 0.98
CA SER A 23 -27.83 13.60 1.12
C SER A 23 -28.05 14.26 -0.25
N HIS A 24 -29.28 14.77 -0.49
CA HIS A 24 -29.63 15.46 -1.73
C HIS A 24 -28.87 16.80 -1.90
N HIS A 25 -28.31 17.34 -0.82
CA HIS A 25 -27.50 18.55 -0.86
C HIS A 25 -26.09 18.29 -1.40
N VAL A 26 -25.55 17.07 -1.27
CA VAL A 26 -24.22 16.70 -1.79
C VAL A 26 -24.33 16.49 -3.30
N LYS A 27 -23.47 17.16 -4.05
CA LYS A 27 -23.48 17.16 -5.53
C LYS A 27 -22.31 16.44 -6.16
N ALA A 28 -21.25 16.17 -5.40
CA ALA A 28 -20.09 15.38 -5.82
C ALA A 28 -19.37 14.83 -4.60
N VAL A 29 -18.56 13.79 -4.78
CA VAL A 29 -17.72 13.22 -3.73
C VAL A 29 -16.28 13.13 -4.23
N GLY A 30 -15.34 13.65 -3.44
CA GLY A 30 -13.90 13.34 -3.53
C GLY A 30 -13.53 12.36 -2.43
N PHE A 31 -12.79 11.32 -2.75
CA PHE A 31 -12.37 10.29 -1.81
C PHE A 31 -10.93 9.87 -2.06
N THR A 32 -10.15 9.72 -0.99
CA THR A 32 -8.84 9.08 -1.04
C THR A 32 -8.80 7.99 0.02
N GLY A 33 -8.46 6.75 -0.37
CA GLY A 33 -8.41 5.63 0.56
C GLY A 33 -8.37 4.26 -0.10
N SER A 34 -8.94 3.25 0.55
CA SER A 34 -8.91 1.87 0.04
C SER A 34 -9.83 1.66 -1.17
N LEU A 35 -9.47 0.69 -2.03
CA LEU A 35 -10.32 0.23 -3.14
C LEU A 35 -11.74 -0.13 -2.65
N LYS A 36 -11.84 -0.86 -1.53
CA LYS A 36 -13.14 -1.23 -0.94
C LYS A 36 -13.97 -0.02 -0.57
N GLY A 37 -13.35 1.00 0.06
CA GLY A 37 -14.05 2.24 0.43
C GLY A 37 -14.49 3.06 -0.78
N GLY A 38 -13.61 3.26 -1.75
CA GLY A 38 -13.92 4.00 -2.98
C GLY A 38 -15.05 3.33 -3.79
N ARG A 39 -15.02 2.01 -3.95
CA ARG A 39 -16.09 1.26 -4.61
C ARG A 39 -17.43 1.38 -3.87
N ALA A 40 -17.42 1.25 -2.55
CA ALA A 40 -18.65 1.38 -1.76
C ALA A 40 -19.28 2.77 -1.91
N ILE A 41 -18.47 3.84 -1.89
CA ILE A 41 -18.94 5.22 -2.10
C ILE A 41 -19.49 5.40 -3.52
N TYR A 42 -18.78 4.89 -4.54
CA TYR A 42 -19.21 4.93 -5.93
C TYR A 42 -20.58 4.24 -6.10
N ASP A 43 -20.72 3.03 -5.56
CA ASP A 43 -21.96 2.26 -5.67
C ASP A 43 -23.13 2.95 -4.96
N LEU A 44 -22.91 3.58 -3.80
CA LEU A 44 -23.91 4.38 -3.10
C LEU A 44 -24.33 5.60 -3.93
N ALA A 45 -23.36 6.35 -4.46
CA ALA A 45 -23.62 7.56 -5.24
C ALA A 45 -24.36 7.26 -6.54
N SER A 46 -24.04 6.14 -7.19
CA SER A 46 -24.69 5.68 -8.43
C SER A 46 -26.14 5.23 -8.23
N LYS A 47 -26.46 4.69 -7.05
CA LYS A 47 -27.82 4.18 -6.70
C LYS A 47 -28.77 5.27 -6.24
N ARG A 48 -28.34 6.53 -6.11
CA ARG A 48 -29.21 7.64 -5.75
C ARG A 48 -30.27 7.89 -6.83
N ILE A 49 -31.43 8.45 -6.44
CA ILE A 49 -32.47 8.91 -7.39
C ILE A 49 -31.85 9.88 -8.43
N HIS A 50 -30.96 10.76 -7.94
CA HIS A 50 -30.11 11.62 -8.79
C HIS A 50 -28.65 11.25 -8.54
N PRO A 51 -28.03 10.41 -9.38
CA PRO A 51 -26.62 10.05 -9.26
C PRO A 51 -25.70 11.26 -9.26
N ILE A 52 -24.59 11.14 -8.52
CA ILE A 52 -23.59 12.20 -8.44
C ILE A 52 -22.19 11.66 -8.80
N PRO A 53 -21.30 12.50 -9.34
CA PRO A 53 -19.93 12.08 -9.64
C PRO A 53 -19.14 11.75 -8.38
N VAL A 54 -18.29 10.72 -8.49
CA VAL A 54 -17.35 10.31 -7.46
C VAL A 54 -15.95 10.30 -8.06
N PHE A 55 -15.05 11.08 -7.47
CA PHE A 55 -13.63 11.15 -7.80
C PHE A 55 -12.87 10.39 -6.69
N ALA A 56 -12.55 9.12 -6.95
CA ALA A 56 -11.96 8.24 -5.95
C ALA A 56 -10.52 7.88 -6.33
N GLU A 57 -9.57 8.37 -5.53
CA GLU A 57 -8.18 7.96 -5.54
C GLU A 57 -7.99 6.79 -4.58
N MET A 58 -7.73 5.62 -5.12
CA MET A 58 -7.63 4.36 -4.37
C MET A 58 -6.18 3.86 -4.33
N GLY A 59 -5.94 2.75 -3.62
CA GLY A 59 -4.62 2.15 -3.52
C GLY A 59 -4.05 1.74 -4.88
N SER A 60 -2.72 1.73 -4.97
CA SER A 60 -1.93 1.38 -6.16
C SER A 60 -0.85 0.36 -5.81
N VAL A 61 -0.19 -0.20 -6.82
CA VAL A 61 0.90 -1.17 -6.68
C VAL A 61 2.24 -0.59 -7.17
N ASN A 62 2.24 0.25 -8.18
CA ASN A 62 3.40 0.92 -8.80
C ASN A 62 4.54 -0.05 -9.13
N PRO A 63 4.36 -0.97 -10.07
CA PRO A 63 5.40 -1.93 -10.42
C PRO A 63 6.63 -1.21 -11.00
N VAL A 64 7.81 -1.66 -10.59
CA VAL A 64 9.10 -1.13 -11.03
C VAL A 64 9.82 -2.18 -11.84
N LEU A 65 10.12 -1.88 -13.11
CA LEU A 65 10.93 -2.71 -13.96
C LEU A 65 12.40 -2.30 -13.85
N ILE A 66 13.25 -3.26 -13.48
CA ILE A 66 14.69 -3.03 -13.37
C ILE A 66 15.40 -3.85 -14.47
N PHE A 67 16.10 -3.15 -15.36
CA PHE A 67 16.81 -3.77 -16.45
C PHE A 67 18.25 -4.17 -16.07
N PRO A 68 18.79 -5.26 -16.64
CA PRO A 68 20.10 -5.81 -16.27
C PRO A 68 21.25 -4.78 -16.32
N LYS A 69 21.24 -3.90 -17.31
CA LYS A 69 22.27 -2.86 -17.47
C LYS A 69 22.34 -1.90 -16.26
N LYS A 70 21.18 -1.64 -15.61
CA LYS A 70 21.13 -0.80 -14.40
C LYS A 70 21.66 -1.57 -13.19
N LEU A 71 21.27 -2.81 -13.03
CA LEU A 71 21.72 -3.70 -11.96
C LEU A 71 23.24 -3.87 -11.99
N LYS A 72 23.80 -4.23 -13.14
CA LYS A 72 25.23 -4.42 -13.31
C LYS A 72 26.08 -3.25 -12.83
N LYS A 73 25.57 -2.03 -12.93
CA LYS A 73 26.30 -0.82 -12.57
C LYS A 73 26.10 -0.38 -11.11
N GLU A 74 24.88 -0.53 -10.59
CA GLU A 74 24.45 0.23 -9.43
C GLU A 74 23.55 -0.58 -8.48
N TYR A 75 23.59 -1.91 -8.50
CA TYR A 75 22.66 -2.75 -7.71
C TYR A 75 22.62 -2.37 -6.23
N ALA A 76 23.79 -2.10 -5.62
CA ALA A 76 23.86 -1.80 -4.19
C ALA A 76 23.23 -0.45 -3.81
N GLU A 77 23.51 0.60 -4.60
CA GLU A 77 22.92 1.92 -4.37
C GLU A 77 21.42 1.91 -4.67
N LEU A 78 21.02 1.20 -5.74
CA LEU A 78 19.61 1.04 -6.09
C LEU A 78 18.83 0.30 -4.99
N ALA A 79 19.41 -0.76 -4.40
CA ALA A 79 18.79 -1.48 -3.29
C ALA A 79 18.58 -0.57 -2.08
N LYS A 80 19.57 0.25 -1.73
CA LYS A 80 19.47 1.22 -0.64
C LYS A 80 18.40 2.28 -0.88
N GLN A 81 18.33 2.84 -2.09
CA GLN A 81 17.30 3.82 -2.47
C GLN A 81 15.91 3.20 -2.45
N TYR A 82 15.81 1.97 -2.94
CA TYR A 82 14.54 1.23 -2.97
C TYR A 82 14.04 0.92 -1.55
N ALA A 83 14.91 0.43 -0.67
CA ALA A 83 14.57 0.16 0.73
C ALA A 83 13.99 1.40 1.43
N LYS A 84 14.61 2.56 1.24
CA LYS A 84 14.08 3.83 1.75
C LYS A 84 12.71 4.16 1.17
N SER A 85 12.56 4.00 -0.15
CA SER A 85 11.31 4.35 -0.85
C SER A 85 10.13 3.51 -0.38
N ILE A 86 10.28 2.19 -0.25
CA ILE A 86 9.17 1.30 0.13
C ILE A 86 8.80 1.38 1.61
N THR A 87 9.67 1.91 2.47
CA THR A 87 9.42 2.00 3.92
C THR A 87 8.92 3.37 4.37
N VAL A 88 8.92 4.38 3.49
CA VAL A 88 8.40 5.71 3.83
C VAL A 88 6.95 5.62 4.30
N GLY A 89 6.68 6.21 5.48
CA GLY A 89 5.35 6.19 6.10
C GLY A 89 4.80 4.78 6.35
N SER A 90 5.66 3.83 6.74
CA SER A 90 5.32 2.40 6.89
C SER A 90 4.75 1.78 5.60
N GLY A 91 5.21 2.21 4.45
CA GLY A 91 4.72 1.72 3.15
C GLY A 91 3.31 2.17 2.76
N GLN A 92 2.72 3.14 3.47
CA GLN A 92 1.31 3.53 3.31
C GLN A 92 1.05 4.60 2.24
N PHE A 93 2.09 5.07 1.53
CA PHE A 93 1.90 6.04 0.45
C PHE A 93 1.33 5.38 -0.82
N CYS A 94 0.45 6.12 -1.52
CA CYS A 94 -0.10 5.70 -2.83
C CYS A 94 1.00 5.53 -3.90
N THR A 95 2.17 6.13 -3.70
CA THR A 95 3.35 6.01 -4.56
C THR A 95 4.29 4.85 -4.19
N ASN A 96 3.93 4.02 -3.19
CA ASN A 96 4.76 2.90 -2.76
C ASN A 96 5.03 1.93 -3.92
N PRO A 97 6.31 1.63 -4.25
CA PRO A 97 6.68 0.72 -5.33
C PRO A 97 6.64 -0.73 -4.84
N GLY A 98 5.42 -1.30 -4.74
CA GLY A 98 5.16 -2.57 -4.09
C GLY A 98 5.59 -3.82 -4.85
N ILE A 99 5.91 -3.73 -6.15
CA ILE A 99 6.36 -4.87 -6.98
C ILE A 99 7.61 -4.49 -7.75
N ILE A 100 8.63 -5.37 -7.70
CA ILE A 100 9.82 -5.29 -8.55
C ILE A 100 9.74 -6.41 -9.58
N ILE A 101 10.03 -6.08 -10.83
CA ILE A 101 10.10 -7.01 -11.94
C ILE A 101 11.47 -6.87 -12.59
N SER A 102 12.18 -7.99 -12.75
CA SER A 102 13.48 -8.03 -13.40
C SER A 102 13.71 -9.38 -14.09
N PHE A 103 14.76 -9.46 -14.92
CA PHE A 103 15.24 -10.71 -15.46
C PHE A 103 16.13 -11.42 -14.44
N GLU A 104 16.05 -12.74 -14.39
CA GLU A 104 16.97 -13.56 -13.58
C GLU A 104 18.42 -13.31 -14.02
N SER A 105 19.30 -13.04 -13.07
CA SER A 105 20.74 -12.84 -13.28
C SER A 105 21.46 -12.74 -11.93
N ASP A 106 22.77 -13.02 -11.92
CA ASP A 106 23.61 -12.87 -10.74
C ASP A 106 23.55 -11.44 -10.16
N ASP A 107 23.47 -10.42 -11.02
CA ASP A 107 23.33 -9.03 -10.60
C ASP A 107 21.98 -8.76 -9.91
N PHE A 108 20.90 -9.46 -10.32
CA PHE A 108 19.61 -9.37 -9.66
C PHE A 108 19.62 -10.05 -8.30
N ASP A 109 20.27 -11.20 -8.19
CA ASP A 109 20.44 -11.90 -6.91
C ASP A 109 21.24 -11.05 -5.91
N LEU A 110 22.30 -10.39 -6.36
CA LEU A 110 23.04 -9.43 -5.56
C LEU A 110 22.18 -8.23 -5.12
N PHE A 111 21.34 -7.73 -6.01
CA PHE A 111 20.40 -6.66 -5.68
C PHE A 111 19.39 -7.10 -4.62
N ILE A 112 18.77 -8.28 -4.78
CA ILE A 112 17.80 -8.81 -3.80
C ILE A 112 18.47 -8.99 -2.44
N LYS A 113 19.63 -9.63 -2.41
CA LYS A 113 20.39 -9.83 -1.17
C LYS A 113 20.64 -8.49 -0.46
N ARG A 114 21.14 -7.50 -1.21
CA ARG A 114 21.40 -6.17 -0.66
C ARG A 114 20.12 -5.46 -0.22
N LEU A 115 19.02 -5.60 -0.95
CA LEU A 115 17.74 -5.03 -0.58
C LEU A 115 17.23 -5.60 0.74
N VAL A 116 17.32 -6.90 0.95
CA VAL A 116 16.94 -7.56 2.21
C VAL A 116 17.82 -7.03 3.36
N GLU A 117 19.13 -6.95 3.18
CA GLU A 117 20.05 -6.40 4.18
C GLU A 117 19.68 -4.95 4.57
N GLU A 118 19.36 -4.10 3.60
CA GLU A 118 18.97 -2.71 3.86
C GLU A 118 17.62 -2.61 4.57
N ILE A 119 16.64 -3.42 4.18
CA ILE A 119 15.30 -3.47 4.80
C ILE A 119 15.38 -3.94 6.25
N GLU A 120 16.18 -4.94 6.54
CA GLU A 120 16.35 -5.49 7.89
C GLU A 120 17.00 -4.50 8.88
N GLN A 121 17.71 -3.49 8.36
CA GLN A 121 18.28 -2.40 9.16
C GLN A 121 17.30 -1.27 9.45
N ILE A 122 16.17 -1.21 8.76
CA ILE A 122 15.18 -0.15 8.94
C ILE A 122 14.21 -0.55 10.05
N SER A 123 14.21 0.24 11.12
CA SER A 123 13.27 0.02 12.21
C SER A 123 11.83 0.22 11.73
N PRO A 124 10.91 -0.68 12.09
CA PRO A 124 9.49 -0.48 11.83
C PRO A 124 8.98 0.84 12.39
N SER A 125 8.03 1.45 11.72
CA SER A 125 7.35 2.65 12.20
C SER A 125 5.85 2.39 12.35
N CYS A 126 5.18 3.18 13.21
CA CYS A 126 3.77 2.97 13.52
C CYS A 126 2.88 3.23 12.31
N MET A 127 1.99 2.30 12.00
CA MET A 127 0.94 2.52 11.00
C MET A 127 -0.11 3.52 11.50
N LEU A 128 -0.75 4.20 10.57
CA LEU A 128 -1.71 5.27 10.82
C LEU A 128 -2.92 4.81 11.67
N HIS A 129 -3.37 3.56 11.51
CA HIS A 129 -4.54 3.06 12.20
C HIS A 129 -4.47 1.54 12.43
N PRO A 130 -4.97 1.01 13.57
CA PRO A 130 -4.99 -0.42 13.87
C PRO A 130 -5.64 -1.29 12.77
N ASN A 131 -6.70 -0.80 12.13
CA ASN A 131 -7.36 -1.54 11.06
C ASN A 131 -6.47 -1.73 9.83
N ILE A 132 -5.56 -0.78 9.55
CA ILE A 132 -4.59 -0.90 8.46
C ILE A 132 -3.56 -1.97 8.83
N TYR A 133 -3.05 -1.94 10.06
CA TYR A 133 -2.15 -2.95 10.57
C TYR A 133 -2.75 -4.37 10.51
N ASN A 134 -4.00 -4.53 10.95
CA ASN A 134 -4.71 -5.80 10.86
C ASN A 134 -4.90 -6.26 9.41
N ALA A 135 -5.27 -5.35 8.49
CA ALA A 135 -5.42 -5.66 7.08
C ALA A 135 -4.08 -6.07 6.42
N TYR A 136 -2.98 -5.42 6.82
CA TYR A 136 -1.64 -5.78 6.39
C TYR A 136 -1.27 -7.21 6.81
N ASN A 137 -1.44 -7.54 8.08
CA ASN A 137 -1.14 -8.88 8.59
C ASN A 137 -2.00 -9.96 7.92
N LEU A 138 -3.29 -9.71 7.73
CA LEU A 138 -4.16 -10.63 6.97
C LEU A 138 -3.70 -10.80 5.52
N GLY A 139 -3.16 -9.75 4.92
CA GLY A 139 -2.55 -9.81 3.58
C GLY A 139 -1.31 -10.68 3.57
N LEU A 140 -0.42 -10.52 4.53
CA LEU A 140 0.79 -11.36 4.67
C LEU A 140 0.45 -12.83 4.86
N GLU A 141 -0.52 -13.14 5.72
CA GLU A 141 -0.95 -14.54 5.93
C GLU A 141 -1.47 -15.18 4.64
N LYS A 142 -2.21 -14.44 3.81
CA LYS A 142 -2.64 -14.92 2.50
C LYS A 142 -1.48 -15.20 1.55
N ILE A 143 -0.46 -14.32 1.55
CA ILE A 143 0.74 -14.52 0.73
C ILE A 143 1.50 -15.75 1.20
N LYS A 144 1.67 -15.95 2.51
CA LYS A 144 2.33 -17.13 3.10
C LYS A 144 1.63 -18.46 2.76
N GLN A 145 0.32 -18.46 2.53
CA GLN A 145 -0.43 -19.65 2.12
C GLN A 145 -0.14 -20.07 0.68
N ASN A 146 0.44 -19.20 -0.14
CA ASN A 146 0.84 -19.54 -1.50
C ASN A 146 2.21 -20.21 -1.50
N SER A 147 2.24 -21.52 -1.78
CA SER A 147 3.48 -22.33 -1.80
C SER A 147 4.50 -21.91 -2.87
N ASN A 148 4.09 -21.09 -3.85
CA ASN A 148 4.99 -20.57 -4.87
C ASN A 148 5.74 -19.30 -4.43
N VAL A 149 5.36 -18.71 -3.31
CA VAL A 149 5.95 -17.48 -2.79
C VAL A 149 6.91 -17.80 -1.64
N SER A 150 8.13 -17.34 -1.72
CA SER A 150 9.13 -17.43 -0.65
C SER A 150 9.30 -16.08 0.03
N GLU A 151 9.31 -16.05 1.36
CA GLU A 151 9.68 -14.87 2.15
C GLU A 151 11.20 -14.82 2.27
N LEU A 152 11.80 -13.67 1.99
CA LEU A 152 13.24 -13.46 1.98
C LEU A 152 13.77 -12.74 3.23
N THR A 153 12.91 -12.00 3.92
CA THR A 153 13.26 -11.29 5.16
C THR A 153 13.18 -12.20 6.36
N ARG A 154 14.05 -11.98 7.36
CA ARG A 154 14.07 -12.78 8.59
C ARG A 154 12.83 -12.55 9.44
N GLU A 155 12.46 -13.56 10.18
CA GLU A 155 11.46 -13.40 11.24
C GLU A 155 12.02 -12.52 12.37
N ILE A 156 11.28 -11.45 12.67
CA ILE A 156 11.57 -10.58 13.81
C ILE A 156 10.36 -10.52 14.74
N ASN A 157 10.61 -10.52 16.03
CA ASN A 157 9.54 -10.36 17.01
C ASN A 157 9.34 -8.87 17.29
N ILE A 158 8.20 -8.32 16.88
CA ILE A 158 7.80 -6.93 17.13
C ILE A 158 6.72 -6.95 18.21
N THR A 159 7.02 -6.38 19.35
CA THR A 159 6.10 -6.34 20.51
C THR A 159 5.17 -5.13 20.47
N ASP A 160 5.56 -4.08 19.76
CA ASP A 160 4.81 -2.84 19.69
C ASP A 160 3.59 -2.97 18.79
N LYS A 161 2.44 -2.51 19.27
CA LYS A 161 1.19 -2.52 18.51
C LYS A 161 1.25 -1.55 17.33
N ASN A 162 0.72 -1.98 16.20
CA ASN A 162 0.65 -1.21 14.94
C ASN A 162 2.00 -0.95 14.26
N TYR A 163 3.06 -1.63 14.67
CA TYR A 163 4.36 -1.60 13.99
C TYR A 163 4.48 -2.86 13.12
N PRO A 164 4.43 -2.72 11.79
CA PRO A 164 4.47 -3.86 10.89
C PRO A 164 5.90 -4.36 10.70
N LYS A 165 6.06 -5.66 10.53
CA LYS A 165 7.28 -6.23 9.96
C LYS A 165 7.41 -5.81 8.49
N HIS A 166 8.59 -5.41 8.07
CA HIS A 166 8.89 -5.26 6.64
C HIS A 166 9.12 -6.64 6.02
N VAL A 167 8.45 -6.94 4.92
CA VAL A 167 8.53 -8.26 4.28
C VAL A 167 8.87 -8.09 2.79
N ILE A 168 9.88 -8.81 2.35
CA ILE A 168 10.20 -9.02 0.95
C ILE A 168 9.83 -10.45 0.60
N SER A 169 9.02 -10.62 -0.43
CA SER A 169 8.64 -11.92 -0.96
C SER A 169 9.11 -12.06 -2.39
N HIS A 170 9.44 -13.29 -2.80
CA HIS A 170 9.87 -13.62 -4.15
C HIS A 170 8.97 -14.69 -4.75
N VAL A 171 8.69 -14.55 -6.03
CA VAL A 171 7.98 -15.54 -6.85
C VAL A 171 8.51 -15.45 -8.28
N SER A 172 8.65 -16.59 -8.98
CA SER A 172 8.98 -16.56 -10.41
C SER A 172 7.80 -16.06 -11.23
N ALA A 173 8.09 -15.42 -12.38
CA ALA A 173 7.05 -14.89 -13.28
C ALA A 173 6.08 -15.95 -13.77
N GLU A 174 6.53 -17.21 -13.90
CA GLU A 174 5.69 -18.35 -14.31
C GLU A 174 4.66 -18.75 -13.24
N LYS A 175 4.91 -18.37 -11.98
CA LYS A 175 4.08 -18.72 -10.81
C LYS A 175 3.28 -17.55 -10.27
N PHE A 176 3.57 -16.32 -10.74
CA PHE A 176 2.84 -15.12 -10.38
C PHE A 176 1.48 -15.09 -11.08
#